data_42fa2bdd0aaff275476fa81fc1bcd990
#
_entry.id   42fa2bdd0aaff275476fa81fc1bcd990
#
_cell.length_a   1.000
_cell.length_b   1.000
_cell.length_c   1.000
_cell.angle_alpha   90.00
_cell.angle_beta   90.00
_cell.angle_gamma   90.00
#
_symmetry.space_group_name_H-M   'P 1'
#
loop_
_entity.id
_entity.type
_entity.pdbx_description
1 polymer ?
#
loop_
_entity_poly.entity_id
_entity_poly.type
_entity_poly.pdbx_seq_one_letter_code
_entity_poly.pdbx_strand_id
1 'polypeptide(L)'
;MRTMDAWVIEPLSGERDLAGVLEVDEASFTKPWTRSMYTAEFLSRETSRLYVLRTPEFTVAGYCAAWFVYDEVHINNLAVRPQCRCRGIGGALLQHVLREATRAGARRATLEVRRSNESARRLYERYGFRVAGIRRDYYSHPTEDALILWREEENPARATSPTPP
;
A
#
# COMPACT_ATOMS: atom_id res chain seq x y z
N MET A 1 -6.50 29.13 7.54
CA MET A 1 -6.83 28.38 6.35
C MET A 1 -5.65 27.47 6.04
N ARG A 2 -5.74 26.17 6.35
CA ARG A 2 -4.68 25.24 5.95
C ARG A 2 -4.76 25.11 4.44
N THR A 3 -3.73 25.58 3.75
CA THR A 3 -3.50 25.26 2.35
C THR A 3 -3.58 23.75 2.23
N MET A 4 -4.52 23.23 1.46
CA MET A 4 -4.51 21.82 1.09
C MET A 4 -3.16 21.60 0.43
N ASP A 5 -2.32 20.80 1.10
CA ASP A 5 -1.03 20.45 0.54
C ASP A 5 -1.28 19.86 -0.84
N ALA A 6 -0.84 20.56 -1.86
CA ALA A 6 -0.99 20.11 -3.23
C ALA A 6 -0.07 18.90 -3.43
N TRP A 7 -0.64 17.70 -3.44
CA TRP A 7 0.09 16.49 -3.80
C TRP A 7 -0.46 15.85 -5.07
N VAL A 8 0.38 15.07 -5.72
CA VAL A 8 0.02 14.31 -6.92
C VAL A 8 0.45 12.86 -6.70
N ILE A 9 -0.40 11.92 -7.10
CA ILE A 9 -0.07 10.49 -7.12
C ILE A 9 0.08 10.06 -8.57
N GLU A 10 1.23 9.48 -8.90
CA GLU A 10 1.58 9.06 -10.24
C GLU A 10 2.26 7.68 -10.21
N PRO A 11 2.20 6.92 -11.32
CA PRO A 11 3.06 5.75 -11.48
C PRO A 11 4.54 6.14 -11.37
N LEU A 12 5.36 5.31 -10.74
CA LEU A 12 6.80 5.50 -10.68
C LEU A 12 7.38 5.66 -12.09
N SER A 13 8.19 6.69 -12.29
CA SER A 13 8.82 7.00 -13.57
C SER A 13 10.31 7.32 -13.40
N GLY A 14 11.13 6.38 -13.83
CA GLY A 14 12.57 6.59 -13.95
C GLY A 14 13.37 6.53 -12.66
N GLU A 15 14.66 6.78 -12.81
CA GLU A 15 15.68 6.59 -11.77
C GLU A 15 15.53 7.55 -10.58
N ARG A 16 15.08 8.76 -10.83
CA ARG A 16 14.88 9.77 -9.76
C ARG A 16 13.82 9.34 -8.76
N ASP A 17 12.74 8.76 -9.26
CA ASP A 17 11.67 8.23 -8.41
C ASP A 17 12.15 7.02 -7.63
N LEU A 18 12.88 6.13 -8.30
CA LEU A 18 13.45 4.95 -7.66
C LEU A 18 14.38 5.33 -6.51
N ALA A 19 15.26 6.32 -6.71
CA ALA A 19 16.12 6.84 -5.65
C ALA A 19 15.31 7.36 -4.45
N GLY A 20 14.24 8.11 -4.70
CA GLY A 20 13.34 8.61 -3.66
C GLY A 20 12.59 7.49 -2.93
N VAL A 21 12.15 6.45 -3.63
CA VAL A 21 11.52 5.26 -3.03
C VAL A 21 12.50 4.55 -2.10
N LEU A 22 13.75 4.35 -2.53
CA LEU A 22 14.79 3.71 -1.70
C LEU A 22 15.07 4.51 -0.41
N GLU A 23 15.13 5.83 -0.49
CA GLU A 23 15.28 6.67 0.71
C GLU A 23 14.13 6.50 1.70
N VAL A 24 12.89 6.48 1.21
CA VAL A 24 11.69 6.29 2.06
C VAL A 24 11.67 4.90 2.67
N ASP A 25 12.06 3.89 1.89
CA ASP A 25 12.11 2.49 2.33
C ASP A 25 13.14 2.28 3.45
N GLU A 26 14.35 2.79 3.27
CA GLU A 26 15.41 2.76 4.29
C GLU A 26 14.99 3.45 5.59
N ALA A 27 14.27 4.56 5.50
CA ALA A 27 13.77 5.28 6.67
C ALA A 27 12.56 4.61 7.36
N SER A 28 11.94 3.62 6.73
CA SER A 28 10.67 3.04 7.17
C SER A 28 10.78 1.60 7.65
N PHE A 29 11.70 0.82 7.11
CA PHE A 29 11.79 -0.63 7.36
C PHE A 29 13.16 -1.03 7.90
N THR A 30 13.16 -2.01 8.82
CA THR A 30 14.40 -2.59 9.37
C THR A 30 15.15 -3.44 8.34
N LYS A 31 14.44 -3.98 7.36
CA LYS A 31 14.99 -4.74 6.24
C LYS A 31 14.42 -4.18 4.94
N PRO A 32 14.92 -3.04 4.46
CA PRO A 32 14.44 -2.41 3.25
C PRO A 32 14.73 -3.26 2.02
N TRP A 33 13.93 -3.09 0.98
CA TRP A 33 14.20 -3.68 -0.32
C TRP A 33 15.43 -3.06 -0.97
N THR A 34 16.14 -3.86 -1.71
CA THR A 34 17.30 -3.39 -2.49
C THR A 34 16.85 -2.71 -3.78
N ARG A 35 17.74 -1.93 -4.36
CA ARG A 35 17.54 -1.36 -5.71
C ARG A 35 17.18 -2.43 -6.73
N SER A 36 17.88 -3.57 -6.71
CA SER A 36 17.61 -4.67 -7.65
C SER A 36 16.23 -5.28 -7.50
N MET A 37 15.70 -5.37 -6.27
CA MET A 37 14.33 -5.83 -6.03
C MET A 37 13.30 -4.87 -6.65
N TYR A 38 13.43 -3.56 -6.42
CA TYR A 38 12.55 -2.57 -7.04
C TYR A 38 12.68 -2.52 -8.56
N THR A 39 13.89 -2.66 -9.10
CA THR A 39 14.11 -2.72 -10.54
C THR A 39 13.41 -3.93 -11.16
N ALA A 40 13.50 -5.09 -10.54
CA ALA A 40 12.80 -6.29 -10.96
C ALA A 40 11.27 -6.08 -10.95
N GLU A 41 10.72 -5.52 -9.87
CA GLU A 41 9.30 -5.19 -9.77
C GLU A 41 8.86 -4.22 -10.87
N PHE A 42 9.62 -3.17 -11.10
CA PHE A 42 9.28 -2.18 -12.12
C PHE A 42 9.31 -2.74 -13.54
N LEU A 43 10.22 -3.68 -13.83
CA LEU A 43 10.30 -4.36 -15.14
C LEU A 43 9.17 -5.39 -15.31
N SER A 44 8.64 -5.95 -14.24
CA SER A 44 7.53 -6.91 -14.25
C SER A 44 6.16 -6.20 -14.36
N ARG A 45 6.01 -5.31 -15.31
CA ARG A 45 4.88 -4.37 -15.40
C ARG A 45 3.49 -4.99 -15.58
N GLU A 46 3.40 -6.23 -16.01
CA GLU A 46 2.09 -6.88 -16.22
C GLU A 46 1.33 -7.04 -14.90
N THR A 47 2.02 -7.40 -13.84
CA THR A 47 1.43 -7.62 -12.51
C THR A 47 1.79 -6.54 -11.51
N SER A 48 2.98 -5.95 -11.59
CA SER A 48 3.47 -4.96 -10.63
C SER A 48 2.99 -3.54 -10.96
N ARG A 49 2.57 -2.83 -9.91
CA ARG A 49 2.26 -1.39 -9.96
C ARG A 49 2.99 -0.71 -8.81
N LEU A 50 3.63 0.40 -9.11
CA LEU A 50 4.32 1.19 -8.11
C LEU A 50 3.94 2.66 -8.30
N TYR A 51 3.28 3.23 -7.28
CA TYR A 51 2.82 4.61 -7.27
C TYR A 51 3.62 5.44 -6.28
N VAL A 52 3.94 6.65 -6.66
CA VAL A 52 4.61 7.64 -5.80
C VAL A 52 3.67 8.80 -5.55
N LEU A 53 3.72 9.34 -4.34
CA LEU A 53 3.04 10.58 -4.00
C LEU A 53 4.09 11.68 -3.87
N ARG A 54 3.89 12.76 -4.61
CA ARG A 54 4.75 13.95 -4.65
C ARG A 54 4.13 15.09 -3.88
N THR A 55 4.98 15.84 -3.24
CA THR A 55 4.63 17.15 -2.64
C THR A 55 5.53 18.23 -3.22
N PRO A 56 5.25 19.52 -2.98
CA PRO A 56 6.16 20.58 -3.38
C PRO A 56 7.58 20.43 -2.82
N GLU A 57 7.72 19.83 -1.63
CA GLU A 57 9.01 19.67 -0.95
C GLU A 57 9.75 18.38 -1.35
N PHE A 58 9.01 17.32 -1.71
CA PHE A 58 9.59 15.99 -1.94
C PHE A 58 9.12 15.36 -3.26
N THR A 59 10.07 14.94 -4.08
CA THR A 59 9.79 14.13 -5.28
C THR A 59 9.06 12.84 -4.91
N VAL A 60 9.45 12.20 -3.80
CA VAL A 60 8.77 11.06 -3.21
C VAL A 60 8.53 11.33 -1.73
N ALA A 61 7.31 11.72 -1.38
CA ALA A 61 6.86 11.85 0.01
C ALA A 61 6.34 10.52 0.58
N GLY A 62 5.88 9.65 -0.30
CA GLY A 62 5.47 8.29 0.02
C GLY A 62 5.28 7.48 -1.24
N TYR A 63 5.14 6.17 -1.10
CA TYR A 63 4.94 5.26 -2.22
C TYR A 63 4.10 4.04 -1.80
N CYS A 64 3.53 3.37 -2.80
CA CYS A 64 2.87 2.09 -2.62
C CYS A 64 3.25 1.17 -3.77
N ALA A 65 3.76 -0.02 -3.44
CA ALA A 65 4.03 -1.10 -4.38
C ALA A 65 3.00 -2.21 -4.20
N ALA A 66 2.42 -2.67 -5.29
CA ALA A 66 1.37 -3.67 -5.27
C ALA A 66 1.44 -4.60 -6.49
N TRP A 67 0.98 -5.83 -6.33
CA TRP A 67 0.75 -6.78 -7.41
C TRP A 67 -0.74 -6.86 -7.73
N PHE A 68 -1.08 -6.73 -8.99
CA PHE A 68 -2.44 -6.93 -9.51
C PHE A 68 -2.47 -8.30 -10.18
N VAL A 69 -3.10 -9.28 -9.55
CA VAL A 69 -3.11 -10.68 -9.98
C VAL A 69 -4.54 -11.18 -10.05
N TYR A 70 -5.04 -11.40 -11.25
CA TYR A 70 -6.43 -11.81 -11.50
C TYR A 70 -7.43 -10.84 -10.85
N ASP A 71 -8.22 -11.32 -9.90
CA ASP A 71 -9.22 -10.55 -9.17
C ASP A 71 -8.74 -10.07 -7.79
N GLU A 72 -7.42 -10.07 -7.56
CA GLU A 72 -6.80 -9.67 -6.30
C GLU A 72 -5.75 -8.59 -6.49
N VAL A 73 -5.62 -7.72 -5.50
CA VAL A 73 -4.48 -6.84 -5.33
C VAL A 73 -3.73 -7.19 -4.04
N HIS A 74 -2.43 -7.37 -4.16
CA HIS A 74 -1.53 -7.59 -3.03
C HIS A 74 -0.73 -6.32 -2.78
N ILE A 75 -0.94 -5.68 -1.64
CA ILE A 75 -0.15 -4.53 -1.20
C ILE A 75 1.16 -5.07 -0.61
N ASN A 76 2.27 -4.86 -1.31
CA ASN A 76 3.58 -5.35 -0.87
C ASN A 76 4.26 -4.39 0.08
N ASN A 77 4.34 -3.11 -0.29
CA ASN A 77 4.95 -2.06 0.51
C ASN A 77 4.11 -0.79 0.44
N LEU A 78 3.90 -0.16 1.57
CA LEU A 78 3.32 1.16 1.70
C LEU A 78 4.13 1.92 2.74
N ALA A 79 4.76 3.00 2.35
CA ALA A 79 5.56 3.80 3.27
C ALA A 79 5.45 5.29 2.98
N VAL A 80 5.59 6.08 4.03
CA VAL A 80 5.56 7.54 4.00
C VAL A 80 6.84 8.06 4.63
N ARG A 81 7.48 9.02 3.97
CA ARG A 81 8.66 9.72 4.48
C ARG A 81 8.38 10.23 5.90
N PRO A 82 9.30 10.03 6.87
CA PRO A 82 9.05 10.39 8.26
C PRO A 82 8.54 11.82 8.47
N GLN A 83 9.10 12.78 7.75
CA GLN A 83 8.71 14.20 7.83
C GLN A 83 7.30 14.48 7.27
N CYS A 84 6.74 13.55 6.52
CA CYS A 84 5.45 13.68 5.84
C CYS A 84 4.34 12.83 6.50
N ARG A 85 4.65 12.12 7.59
CA ARG A 85 3.67 11.27 8.30
C ARG A 85 2.60 12.09 9.01
N CYS A 86 1.48 11.44 9.33
CA CYS A 86 0.32 12.05 9.99
C CYS A 86 -0.35 13.19 9.20
N ARG A 87 -0.19 13.19 7.87
CA ARG A 87 -0.79 14.18 6.95
C ARG A 87 -1.81 13.53 5.99
N GLY A 88 -2.14 12.25 6.18
CA GLY A 88 -3.09 11.54 5.33
C GLY A 88 -2.50 10.91 4.06
N ILE A 89 -1.18 10.98 3.87
CA ILE A 89 -0.50 10.50 2.65
C ILE A 89 -0.63 8.99 2.49
N GLY A 90 -0.44 8.22 3.56
CA GLY A 90 -0.60 6.76 3.52
C GLY A 90 -2.01 6.34 3.12
N GLY A 91 -3.02 7.00 3.64
CA GLY A 91 -4.42 6.78 3.28
C GLY A 91 -4.72 7.14 1.82
N ALA A 92 -4.18 8.26 1.33
CA ALA A 92 -4.36 8.68 -0.04
C ALA A 92 -3.73 7.68 -1.04
N LEU A 93 -2.53 7.19 -0.76
CA LEU A 93 -1.85 6.15 -1.55
C LEU A 93 -2.65 4.84 -1.55
N LEU A 94 -3.06 4.38 -0.38
CA LEU A 94 -3.85 3.15 -0.26
C LEU A 94 -5.16 3.25 -1.04
N GLN A 95 -5.90 4.34 -0.87
CA GLN A 95 -7.15 4.58 -1.59
C GLN A 95 -6.94 4.63 -3.11
N HIS A 96 -5.85 5.26 -3.56
CA HIS A 96 -5.52 5.31 -4.99
C HIS A 96 -5.29 3.91 -5.55
N VAL A 97 -4.47 3.10 -4.90
CA VAL A 97 -4.17 1.73 -5.34
C VAL A 97 -5.42 0.86 -5.35
N LEU A 98 -6.27 0.96 -4.32
CA LEU A 98 -7.52 0.20 -4.27
C LEU A 98 -8.47 0.59 -5.41
N ARG A 99 -8.59 1.87 -5.75
CA ARG A 99 -9.39 2.33 -6.90
C ARG A 99 -8.84 1.82 -8.22
N GLU A 100 -7.53 1.92 -8.43
CA GLU A 100 -6.89 1.40 -9.65
C GLU A 100 -7.07 -0.12 -9.77
N ALA A 101 -6.95 -0.84 -8.65
CA ALA A 101 -7.18 -2.28 -8.60
C ALA A 101 -8.63 -2.65 -8.96
N THR A 102 -9.61 -1.94 -8.41
CA THR A 102 -11.03 -2.14 -8.73
C THR A 102 -11.31 -1.86 -10.22
N ARG A 103 -10.73 -0.80 -10.77
CA ARG A 103 -10.83 -0.50 -12.22
C ARG A 103 -10.22 -1.60 -13.08
N ALA A 104 -9.16 -2.26 -12.60
CA ALA A 104 -8.52 -3.39 -13.25
C ALA A 104 -9.25 -4.73 -13.04
N GLY A 105 -10.36 -4.75 -12.28
CA GLY A 105 -11.19 -5.93 -12.05
C GLY A 105 -10.92 -6.66 -10.73
N ALA A 106 -10.09 -6.12 -9.85
CA ALA A 106 -9.85 -6.71 -8.55
C ALA A 106 -11.11 -6.63 -7.66
N ARG A 107 -11.40 -7.73 -6.97
CA ARG A 107 -12.52 -7.86 -6.03
C ARG A 107 -12.06 -8.00 -4.59
N ARG A 108 -10.78 -8.28 -4.38
CA ARG A 108 -10.19 -8.51 -3.08
C ARG A 108 -8.83 -7.83 -3.00
N ALA A 109 -8.49 -7.38 -1.79
CA ALA A 109 -7.17 -6.86 -1.48
C ALA A 109 -6.59 -7.58 -0.27
N THR A 110 -5.30 -7.84 -0.28
CA THR A 110 -4.60 -8.46 0.83
C THR A 110 -3.26 -7.79 1.09
N LEU A 111 -2.80 -7.90 2.30
CA LEU A 111 -1.48 -7.45 2.73
C LEU A 111 -1.00 -8.20 3.98
N GLU A 112 0.28 -8.08 4.25
CA GLU A 112 0.90 -8.55 5.47
C GLU A 112 1.47 -7.36 6.24
N VAL A 113 1.29 -7.36 7.55
CA VAL A 113 1.76 -6.28 8.42
C VAL A 113 2.32 -6.85 9.71
N ARG A 114 3.40 -6.24 10.22
CA ARG A 114 3.92 -6.60 11.54
C ARG A 114 2.83 -6.44 12.60
N ARG A 115 2.72 -7.43 13.47
CA ARG A 115 1.75 -7.42 14.56
C ARG A 115 1.85 -6.17 15.42
N SER A 116 3.07 -5.68 15.67
CA SER A 116 3.35 -4.48 16.47
C SER A 116 3.10 -3.16 15.76
N ASN A 117 2.92 -3.16 14.43
CA ASN A 117 2.70 -1.93 13.66
C ASN A 117 1.24 -1.44 13.78
N GLU A 118 0.91 -0.91 14.95
CA GLU A 118 -0.44 -0.44 15.26
C GLU A 118 -0.91 0.69 14.34
N SER A 119 -0.01 1.61 13.98
CA SER A 119 -0.33 2.74 13.09
C SER A 119 -0.80 2.26 11.72
N ALA A 120 -0.07 1.33 11.11
CA ALA A 120 -0.45 0.74 9.83
C ALA A 120 -1.74 -0.09 9.96
N ARG A 121 -1.87 -0.88 11.02
CA ARG A 121 -3.07 -1.69 11.27
C ARG A 121 -4.33 -0.81 11.36
N ARG A 122 -4.29 0.28 12.11
CA ARG A 122 -5.41 1.24 12.20
C ARG A 122 -5.74 1.87 10.86
N LEU A 123 -4.73 2.17 10.04
CA LEU A 123 -4.94 2.66 8.69
C LEU A 123 -5.70 1.63 7.86
N TYR A 124 -5.23 0.39 7.81
CA TYR A 124 -5.85 -0.67 7.02
C TYR A 124 -7.27 -1.00 7.49
N GLU A 125 -7.50 -1.06 8.80
CA GLU A 125 -8.84 -1.26 9.37
C GLU A 125 -9.84 -0.19 8.91
N ARG A 126 -9.42 1.07 8.86
CA ARG A 126 -10.27 2.18 8.34
C ARG A 126 -10.66 1.99 6.88
N TYR A 127 -9.84 1.30 6.10
CA TYR A 127 -10.13 1.00 4.70
C TYR A 127 -10.76 -0.38 4.49
N GLY A 128 -11.28 -0.99 5.55
CA GLY A 128 -12.08 -2.21 5.47
C GLY A 128 -11.29 -3.51 5.52
N PHE A 129 -9.98 -3.47 5.75
CA PHE A 129 -9.18 -4.67 5.96
C PHE A 129 -9.48 -5.31 7.32
N ARG A 130 -9.48 -6.65 7.35
CA ARG A 130 -9.68 -7.45 8.56
C ARG A 130 -8.62 -8.54 8.65
N VAL A 131 -8.21 -8.88 9.87
CA VAL A 131 -7.28 -9.97 10.12
C VAL A 131 -7.94 -11.30 9.74
N ALA A 132 -7.30 -12.02 8.82
CA ALA A 132 -7.76 -13.32 8.34
C ALA A 132 -6.79 -14.46 8.68
N GLY A 133 -5.57 -14.15 9.07
CA GLY A 133 -4.57 -15.15 9.43
C GLY A 133 -3.33 -14.55 10.06
N ILE A 134 -2.45 -15.45 10.49
CA ILE A 134 -1.17 -15.09 11.10
C ILE A 134 -0.10 -15.97 10.46
N ARG A 135 1.00 -15.35 10.03
CA ARG A 135 2.24 -16.04 9.68
C ARG A 135 3.22 -15.88 10.83
N ARG A 136 3.49 -16.98 11.54
CA ARG A 136 4.41 -16.96 12.67
C ARG A 136 5.84 -16.72 12.22
N ASP A 137 6.58 -15.92 13.00
CA ASP A 137 7.99 -15.62 12.81
C ASP A 137 8.38 -15.19 11.37
N TYR A 138 7.44 -14.51 10.70
CA TYR A 138 7.58 -14.10 9.30
C TYR A 138 8.64 -13.02 9.11
N TYR A 139 8.67 -12.04 10.02
CA TYR A 139 9.65 -10.97 10.01
C TYR A 139 10.89 -11.35 10.83
N SER A 140 12.01 -10.74 10.46
CA SER A 140 13.27 -10.82 11.20
C SER A 140 13.74 -9.42 11.59
N HIS A 141 14.58 -9.34 12.63
CA HIS A 141 15.19 -8.08 13.12
C HIS A 141 14.19 -6.98 13.52
N PRO A 142 13.35 -7.21 14.55
CA PRO A 142 13.20 -8.41 15.37
C PRO A 142 12.33 -9.48 14.72
N THR A 143 12.45 -10.73 15.20
CA THR A 143 11.52 -11.81 14.83
C THR A 143 10.14 -11.47 15.34
N GLU A 144 9.16 -11.48 14.44
CA GLU A 144 7.80 -11.11 14.75
C GLU A 144 6.80 -11.76 13.78
N ASP A 145 5.60 -12.02 14.25
CA ASP A 145 4.51 -12.52 13.43
C ASP A 145 4.03 -11.46 12.43
N ALA A 146 3.63 -11.90 11.25
CA ALA A 146 2.84 -11.11 10.33
C ALA A 146 1.35 -11.39 10.54
N LEU A 147 0.54 -10.35 10.56
CA LEU A 147 -0.89 -10.46 10.40
C LEU A 147 -1.21 -10.40 8.91
N ILE A 148 -2.02 -11.34 8.44
CA ILE A 148 -2.53 -11.34 7.06
C ILE A 148 -3.90 -10.67 7.11
N LEU A 149 -4.05 -9.57 6.37
CA LEU A 149 -5.28 -8.82 6.29
C LEU A 149 -5.91 -8.99 4.91
N TRP A 150 -7.23 -9.11 4.89
CA TRP A 150 -8.04 -9.15 3.69
C TRP A 150 -9.12 -8.07 3.71
N ARG A 151 -9.42 -7.55 2.54
CA ARG A 151 -10.55 -6.68 2.25
C ARG A 151 -11.25 -7.19 1.00
N GLU A 152 -12.57 -7.28 1.07
CA GLU A 152 -13.41 -7.58 -0.09
C GLU A 152 -14.09 -6.30 -0.57
N GLU A 153 -14.15 -6.11 -1.88
CA GLU A 153 -14.99 -5.04 -2.45
C GLU A 153 -16.45 -5.43 -2.26
N GLU A 154 -17.24 -4.50 -1.71
CA GLU A 154 -18.68 -4.67 -1.64
C GLU A 154 -19.22 -4.76 -3.07
N ASN A 155 -19.80 -5.91 -3.42
CA ASN A 155 -20.50 -6.05 -4.69
C ASN A 155 -21.83 -5.30 -4.60
N PRO A 156 -22.03 -4.19 -5.32
CA PRO A 156 -23.27 -3.45 -5.26
C PRO A 156 -24.50 -4.27 -5.65
N ALA A 157 -24.33 -5.41 -6.33
CA ALA A 157 -25.39 -6.35 -6.64
C ALA A 157 -25.87 -7.19 -5.44
N ARG A 158 -25.11 -7.22 -4.32
CA ARG A 158 -25.55 -7.93 -3.08
C ARG A 158 -26.34 -7.05 -2.12
N ALA A 159 -26.33 -5.74 -2.32
CA ALA A 159 -27.08 -4.79 -1.48
C ALA A 159 -28.59 -4.79 -1.73
N THR A 160 -29.08 -5.56 -2.70
CA THR A 160 -30.50 -5.60 -3.10
C THR A 160 -31.18 -6.96 -2.89
N SER A 161 -30.67 -7.81 -2.00
CA SER A 161 -31.42 -9.00 -1.59
C SER A 161 -32.37 -8.63 -0.44
N PRO A 162 -33.70 -8.58 -0.67
CA PRO A 162 -34.62 -8.38 0.43
C PRO A 162 -34.58 -9.61 1.35
N THR A 163 -34.51 -9.37 2.64
CA THR A 163 -34.70 -10.38 3.67
C THR A 163 -36.05 -11.07 3.40
N PRO A 164 -36.12 -12.42 3.27
CA PRO A 164 -37.40 -13.08 3.15
C PRO A 164 -38.19 -12.97 4.44
N PRO A 165 -39.52 -12.98 4.38
CA PRO A 165 -40.43 -12.77 5.51
C PRO A 165 -40.36 -13.85 6.57
#